data_e844c0fabef9c15016d5f0b711d4f68a
#
_entry.id   e844c0fabef9c15016d5f0b711d4f68a
#
_cell.length_a   1.000
_cell.length_b   1.000
_cell.length_c   1.000
_cell.angle_alpha   90.00
_cell.angle_beta   90.00
_cell.angle_gamma   90.00
#
_symmetry.space_group_name_H-M   'P 1'
#
loop_
_entity.id
_entity.type
_entity.pdbx_description
1 polymer ?
#
loop_
_entity_poly.entity_id
_entity_poly.type
_entity_poly.pdbx_seq_one_letter_code
_entity_poly.pdbx_strand_id
1 'polypeptide(L)'
;LLEKFHKIKFILVGSLKEKNKFYNEIIKGIKEDLIIDLFGFNLTLTSAYMQKSDMFIGNDSGLMHLAVASKLRVISLFGPTDDNVYGPYGEGNIVVRTSESLEYFKSLKIDENKSYMNTIKPEIIIQKCEKIINDKLN
;
A
#
# COMPACT_ATOMS: atom_id res chain seq x y z
N LEU A 1 8.44 11.75 1.54
CA LEU A 1 9.10 10.86 2.53
C LEU A 1 10.62 10.94 2.43
N LEU A 2 11.21 10.84 1.24
CA LEU A 2 12.68 10.90 1.05
C LEU A 2 13.30 12.21 1.54
N GLU A 3 12.61 13.32 1.45
CA GLU A 3 13.07 14.63 1.95
C GLU A 3 13.15 14.69 3.48
N LYS A 4 12.31 13.89 4.16
CA LYS A 4 12.23 13.89 5.64
C LYS A 4 13.02 12.76 6.30
N PHE A 5 13.18 11.64 5.62
CA PHE A 5 13.81 10.43 6.16
C PHE A 5 14.95 9.97 5.26
N HIS A 6 16.19 10.17 5.70
CA HIS A 6 17.39 9.93 4.91
C HIS A 6 17.76 8.44 4.70
N LYS A 7 17.06 7.50 5.36
CA LYS A 7 17.37 6.06 5.32
C LYS A 7 16.16 5.22 4.97
N ILE A 8 15.44 5.58 3.89
CA ILE A 8 14.31 4.79 3.40
C ILE A 8 14.77 3.91 2.24
N LYS A 9 14.29 2.65 2.24
CA LYS A 9 14.29 1.77 1.06
C LYS A 9 12.85 1.39 0.73
N PHE A 10 12.58 1.27 -0.55
CA PHE A 10 11.28 0.86 -1.07
C PHE A 10 11.36 -0.58 -1.58
N ILE A 11 10.48 -1.43 -1.08
CA ILE A 11 10.30 -2.79 -1.58
C ILE A 11 9.04 -2.78 -2.42
N LEU A 12 9.17 -3.00 -3.72
CA LEU A 12 8.06 -3.01 -4.65
C LEU A 12 7.56 -4.44 -4.83
N VAL A 13 6.29 -4.67 -4.55
CA VAL A 13 5.65 -5.99 -4.61
C VAL A 13 4.39 -5.94 -5.48
N GLY A 14 4.14 -7.01 -6.21
CA GLY A 14 2.99 -7.11 -7.10
C GLY A 14 3.20 -8.19 -8.16
N SER A 15 2.28 -8.30 -9.09
CA SER A 15 2.37 -9.19 -10.24
C SER A 15 3.29 -8.64 -11.32
N LEU A 16 3.82 -9.51 -12.20
CA LEU A 16 4.57 -9.08 -13.38
C LEU A 16 3.73 -8.21 -14.33
N LYS A 17 2.41 -8.43 -14.37
CA LYS A 17 1.50 -7.60 -15.17
C LYS A 17 1.46 -6.16 -14.65
N GLU A 18 1.41 -5.98 -13.34
CA GLU A 18 1.46 -4.66 -12.71
C GLU A 18 2.82 -4.00 -12.89
N LYS A 19 3.91 -4.76 -12.76
CA LYS A 19 5.25 -4.26 -13.07
C LYS A 19 5.32 -3.67 -14.47
N ASN A 20 4.93 -4.43 -15.48
CA ASN A 20 4.98 -4.00 -16.87
C ASN A 20 4.16 -2.74 -17.12
N LYS A 21 3.09 -2.53 -16.37
CA LYS A 21 2.19 -1.39 -16.55
C LYS A 21 2.64 -0.14 -15.78
N PHE A 22 3.17 -0.29 -14.57
CA PHE A 22 3.31 0.83 -13.64
C PHE A 22 4.74 1.08 -13.16
N TYR A 23 5.68 0.15 -13.38
CA TYR A 23 7.02 0.22 -12.77
C TYR A 23 7.73 1.55 -13.03
N ASN A 24 7.79 1.99 -14.27
CA ASN A 24 8.49 3.22 -14.64
C ASN A 24 7.87 4.48 -14.01
N GLU A 25 6.56 4.48 -13.78
CA GLU A 25 5.89 5.59 -13.10
C GLU A 25 6.19 5.58 -11.62
N ILE A 26 6.19 4.41 -10.98
CA ILE A 26 6.43 4.25 -9.55
C ILE A 26 7.85 4.68 -9.17
N ILE A 27 8.85 4.29 -9.97
CA ILE A 27 10.26 4.55 -9.66
C ILE A 27 10.72 5.95 -10.08
N LYS A 28 9.90 6.70 -10.80
CA LYS A 28 10.27 8.02 -11.31
C LYS A 28 10.73 8.95 -10.18
N GLY A 29 11.97 9.40 -10.26
CA GLY A 29 12.58 10.28 -9.26
C GLY A 29 13.09 9.58 -8.00
N ILE A 30 13.05 8.25 -7.94
CA ILE A 30 13.64 7.46 -6.85
C ILE A 30 14.99 6.91 -7.34
N LYS A 31 16.03 7.03 -6.52
CA LYS A 31 17.33 6.44 -6.85
C LYS A 31 17.24 4.90 -6.83
N GLU A 32 17.88 4.25 -7.79
CA GLU A 32 17.80 2.81 -7.98
C GLU A 32 18.30 2.00 -6.75
N ASP A 33 19.33 2.48 -6.07
CA ASP A 33 19.89 1.87 -4.87
C ASP A 33 18.92 1.89 -3.65
N LEU A 34 17.84 2.65 -3.74
CA LEU A 34 16.78 2.69 -2.73
C LEU A 34 15.62 1.74 -3.05
N ILE A 35 15.66 1.03 -4.18
CA ILE A 35 14.58 0.18 -4.65
C ILE A 35 14.99 -1.29 -4.55
N ILE A 36 14.12 -2.11 -3.98
CA ILE A 36 14.18 -3.58 -4.01
C ILE A 36 12.96 -4.04 -4.81
N ASP A 37 13.21 -4.59 -5.98
CA ASP A 37 12.17 -5.06 -6.88
C ASP A 37 11.83 -6.53 -6.61
N LEU A 38 10.63 -6.78 -6.09
CA LEU A 38 10.08 -8.10 -5.83
C LEU A 38 8.81 -8.39 -6.65
N PHE A 39 8.58 -7.66 -7.72
CA PHE A 39 7.47 -7.98 -8.61
C PHE A 39 7.58 -9.38 -9.20
N GLY A 40 6.51 -10.17 -9.09
CA GLY A 40 6.46 -11.53 -9.62
C GLY A 40 7.14 -12.59 -8.76
N PHE A 41 7.68 -12.23 -7.61
CA PHE A 41 8.23 -13.21 -6.67
C PHE A 41 7.13 -13.97 -5.92
N ASN A 42 7.47 -15.15 -5.41
CA ASN A 42 6.53 -15.97 -4.65
C ASN A 42 6.21 -15.34 -3.27
N LEU A 43 5.08 -15.74 -2.69
CA LEU A 43 4.59 -15.17 -1.44
C LEU A 43 5.52 -15.45 -0.25
N THR A 44 6.26 -16.55 -0.25
CA THR A 44 7.20 -16.90 0.84
C THR A 44 8.35 -15.90 0.90
N LEU A 45 8.98 -15.60 -0.22
CA LEU A 45 10.04 -14.60 -0.28
C LEU A 45 9.49 -13.21 0.03
N THR A 46 8.35 -12.85 -0.56
CA THR A 46 7.68 -11.58 -0.29
C THR A 46 7.40 -11.39 1.20
N SER A 47 6.86 -12.41 1.88
CA SER A 47 6.62 -12.39 3.33
C SER A 47 7.91 -12.23 4.13
N ALA A 48 9.00 -12.89 3.73
CA ALA A 48 10.30 -12.76 4.40
C ALA A 48 10.85 -11.32 4.35
N TYR A 49 10.67 -10.62 3.23
CA TYR A 49 11.00 -9.20 3.12
C TYR A 49 10.03 -8.31 3.92
N MET A 50 8.74 -8.61 3.89
CA MET A 50 7.75 -7.90 4.69
C MET A 50 8.07 -7.96 6.18
N GLN A 51 8.48 -9.11 6.71
CA GLN A 51 8.85 -9.27 8.13
C GLN A 51 10.04 -8.40 8.56
N LYS A 52 10.83 -7.91 7.62
CA LYS A 52 11.99 -7.03 7.86
C LYS A 52 11.70 -5.57 7.50
N SER A 53 10.48 -5.28 7.09
CA SER A 53 10.06 -3.93 6.71
C SER A 53 9.42 -3.20 7.90
N ASP A 54 9.22 -1.91 7.76
CA ASP A 54 8.65 -1.07 8.80
C ASP A 54 7.15 -0.89 8.65
N MET A 55 6.66 -0.85 7.42
CA MET A 55 5.24 -0.73 7.10
C MET A 55 4.96 -1.24 5.69
N PHE A 56 3.70 -1.48 5.42
CA PHE A 56 3.17 -1.76 4.08
C PHE A 56 2.17 -0.67 3.69
N ILE A 57 2.23 -0.26 2.42
CA ILE A 57 1.25 0.65 1.80
C ILE A 57 0.75 -0.05 0.55
N GLY A 58 -0.56 -0.19 0.43
CA GLY A 58 -1.13 -0.82 -0.76
C GLY A 58 -2.65 -0.80 -0.77
N ASN A 59 -3.19 -1.30 -1.87
CA ASN A 59 -4.63 -1.40 -2.06
C ASN A 59 -5.20 -2.60 -1.28
N ASP A 60 -6.52 -2.66 -1.19
CA ASP A 60 -7.24 -3.88 -0.82
C ASP A 60 -6.83 -5.04 -1.75
N SER A 61 -6.06 -5.97 -1.23
CA SER A 61 -5.48 -7.08 -1.99
C SER A 61 -4.95 -8.18 -1.06
N GLY A 62 -4.68 -9.36 -1.64
CA GLY A 62 -4.01 -10.44 -0.91
C GLY A 62 -2.65 -10.06 -0.31
N LEU A 63 -1.90 -9.14 -0.93
CA LEU A 63 -0.64 -8.65 -0.39
C LEU A 63 -0.83 -7.80 0.88
N MET A 64 -1.92 -7.07 1.00
CA MET A 64 -2.27 -6.36 2.23
C MET A 64 -2.49 -7.36 3.39
N HIS A 65 -3.23 -8.43 3.16
CA HIS A 65 -3.44 -9.47 4.18
C HIS A 65 -2.15 -10.23 4.50
N LEU A 66 -1.28 -10.46 3.52
CA LEU A 66 0.05 -11.04 3.75
C LEU A 66 0.91 -10.13 4.62
N ALA A 67 0.86 -8.81 4.41
CA ALA A 67 1.57 -7.85 5.23
C ALA A 67 1.09 -7.87 6.69
N VAL A 68 -0.23 -7.92 6.92
CA VAL A 68 -0.82 -8.10 8.25
C VAL A 68 -0.34 -9.41 8.89
N ALA A 69 -0.39 -10.53 8.16
CA ALA A 69 0.10 -11.83 8.63
C ALA A 69 1.61 -11.82 8.94
N SER A 70 2.37 -10.97 8.24
CA SER A 70 3.79 -10.72 8.46
C SER A 70 4.05 -9.74 9.62
N LYS A 71 3.02 -9.33 10.36
CA LYS A 71 3.07 -8.41 11.51
C LYS A 71 3.52 -6.98 11.16
N LEU A 72 3.35 -6.59 9.92
CA LEU A 72 3.56 -5.21 9.52
C LEU A 72 2.37 -4.32 9.93
N ARG A 73 2.65 -3.06 10.23
CA ARG A 73 1.63 -2.01 10.20
C ARG A 73 1.29 -1.70 8.75
N VAL A 74 0.00 -1.63 8.47
CA VAL A 74 -0.52 -1.48 7.13
C VAL A 74 -1.24 -0.14 6.98
N ILE A 75 -0.96 0.56 5.89
CA ILE A 75 -1.79 1.65 5.37
C ILE A 75 -2.46 1.10 4.12
N SER A 76 -3.75 0.81 4.21
CA SER A 76 -4.53 0.23 3.13
C SER A 76 -5.43 1.27 2.47
N LEU A 77 -5.46 1.23 1.13
CA LEU A 77 -6.23 2.15 0.30
C LEU A 77 -7.48 1.44 -0.21
N PHE A 78 -8.64 2.01 0.08
CA PHE A 78 -9.93 1.45 -0.26
C PHE A 78 -10.71 2.36 -1.20
N GLY A 79 -11.26 1.77 -2.24
CA GLY A 79 -12.22 2.35 -3.17
C GLY A 79 -13.61 1.73 -2.99
N PRO A 80 -14.09 0.95 -4.00
CA PRO A 80 -15.44 0.37 -4.00
C PRO A 80 -15.68 -0.70 -2.94
N THR A 81 -14.64 -1.40 -2.48
CA THR A 81 -14.76 -2.49 -1.51
C THR A 81 -15.05 -1.97 -0.09
N ASP A 82 -15.77 -2.77 0.69
CA ASP A 82 -16.13 -2.45 2.08
C ASP A 82 -14.98 -2.81 3.03
N ASP A 83 -14.36 -1.80 3.60
CA ASP A 83 -13.23 -1.96 4.52
C ASP A 83 -13.64 -2.53 5.89
N ASN A 84 -14.93 -2.48 6.26
CA ASN A 84 -15.43 -3.18 7.46
C ASN A 84 -15.39 -4.70 7.27
N VAL A 85 -15.46 -5.17 6.02
CA VAL A 85 -15.43 -6.60 5.68
C VAL A 85 -14.03 -7.05 5.27
N TYR A 86 -13.35 -6.26 4.45
CA TYR A 86 -12.09 -6.63 3.80
C TYR A 86 -10.88 -5.88 4.34
N GLY A 87 -11.05 -5.04 5.36
CA GLY A 87 -9.98 -4.26 5.94
C GLY A 87 -8.87 -5.10 6.61
N PRO A 88 -7.71 -4.49 6.86
CA PRO A 88 -6.61 -5.17 7.51
C PRO A 88 -6.98 -5.53 8.96
N TYR A 89 -6.84 -6.79 9.31
CA TYR A 89 -7.15 -7.29 10.65
C TYR A 89 -6.14 -6.79 11.70
N GLY A 90 -6.62 -6.53 12.90
CA GLY A 90 -5.78 -6.16 14.06
C GLY A 90 -5.61 -4.66 14.25
N GLU A 91 -5.09 -4.32 15.44
CA GLU A 91 -4.90 -2.92 15.85
C GLU A 91 -3.69 -2.26 15.18
N GLY A 92 -3.72 -0.93 15.09
CA GLY A 92 -2.61 -0.13 14.57
C GLY A 92 -2.52 -0.05 13.04
N ASN A 93 -3.40 -0.76 12.32
CA ASN A 93 -3.53 -0.60 10.87
C ASN A 93 -4.37 0.64 10.53
N ILE A 94 -4.13 1.23 9.40
CA ILE A 94 -4.79 2.46 8.94
C ILE A 94 -5.49 2.19 7.62
N VAL A 95 -6.77 2.50 7.57
CA VAL A 95 -7.54 2.50 6.32
C VAL A 95 -7.69 3.93 5.83
N VAL A 96 -7.43 4.15 4.56
CA VAL A 96 -7.69 5.41 3.86
C VAL A 96 -8.64 5.12 2.71
N ARG A 97 -9.84 5.70 2.78
CA ARG A 97 -10.84 5.53 1.74
C ARG A 97 -10.89 6.71 0.79
N THR A 98 -11.36 6.41 -0.40
CA THR A 98 -11.87 7.42 -1.34
C THR A 98 -13.02 8.22 -0.70
N SER A 99 -13.29 9.41 -1.22
CA SER A 99 -14.35 10.29 -0.70
C SER A 99 -15.78 9.80 -1.01
N GLU A 100 -15.90 8.93 -1.99
CA GLU A 100 -17.19 8.37 -2.39
C GLU A 100 -17.68 7.33 -1.38
N SER A 101 -19.00 7.33 -1.13
CA SER A 101 -19.63 6.39 -0.20
C SER A 101 -19.75 4.98 -0.77
N LEU A 102 -19.92 3.99 0.11
CA LEU A 102 -20.20 2.62 -0.31
C LEU A 102 -21.52 2.50 -1.07
N GLU A 103 -22.54 3.29 -0.68
CA GLU A 103 -23.84 3.35 -1.35
C GLU A 103 -23.69 3.85 -2.79
N TYR A 104 -22.83 4.86 -3.01
CA TYR A 104 -22.50 5.32 -4.36
C TYR A 104 -21.94 4.17 -5.19
N PHE A 105 -20.97 3.43 -4.68
CA PHE A 105 -20.39 2.28 -5.40
C PHE A 105 -21.38 1.13 -5.63
N LYS A 106 -22.29 0.87 -4.70
CA LYS A 106 -23.36 -0.12 -4.90
C LYS A 106 -24.30 0.22 -6.05
N SER A 107 -24.45 1.52 -6.35
CA SER A 107 -25.27 2.00 -7.48
C SER A 107 -24.55 1.93 -8.83
N LEU A 108 -23.24 1.68 -8.84
CA LEU A 108 -22.42 1.66 -10.05
C LEU A 108 -22.14 0.24 -10.53
N LYS A 109 -22.03 0.09 -11.84
CA LYS A 109 -21.34 -1.04 -12.44
C LYS A 109 -19.84 -0.76 -12.38
N ILE A 110 -19.14 -1.43 -11.48
CA ILE A 110 -17.69 -1.24 -11.31
C ILE A 110 -16.95 -1.68 -12.57
N ASP A 111 -16.10 -0.82 -13.09
CA ASP A 111 -15.20 -1.10 -14.21
C ASP A 111 -13.80 -1.39 -13.64
N GLU A 112 -13.33 -2.61 -13.75
CA GLU A 112 -12.03 -3.06 -13.25
C GLU A 112 -10.83 -2.34 -13.91
N ASN A 113 -11.04 -1.66 -15.03
CA ASN A 113 -10.00 -0.90 -15.70
C ASN A 113 -9.87 0.54 -15.21
N LYS A 114 -10.77 0.98 -14.32
CA LYS A 114 -10.77 2.33 -13.74
C LYS A 114 -10.23 2.32 -12.32
N SER A 115 -9.47 3.36 -11.98
CA SER A 115 -9.15 3.65 -10.59
C SER A 115 -10.31 4.42 -9.95
N TYR A 116 -10.74 3.97 -8.78
CA TYR A 116 -11.73 4.64 -7.93
C TYR A 116 -11.10 5.24 -6.67
N MET A 117 -9.77 5.44 -6.68
CA MET A 117 -9.00 5.97 -5.55
C MET A 117 -8.41 7.35 -5.83
N ASN A 118 -8.81 7.98 -6.93
CA ASN A 118 -8.23 9.27 -7.39
C ASN A 118 -8.47 10.43 -6.42
N THR A 119 -9.41 10.30 -5.49
CA THR A 119 -9.68 11.30 -4.45
C THR A 119 -8.80 11.12 -3.21
N ILE A 120 -8.06 10.02 -3.11
CA ILE A 120 -7.06 9.80 -2.05
C ILE A 120 -5.83 10.62 -2.37
N LYS A 121 -5.60 11.67 -1.59
CA LYS A 121 -4.46 12.57 -1.80
C LYS A 121 -3.18 11.96 -1.23
N PRO A 122 -2.04 12.02 -1.96
CA PRO A 122 -0.75 11.51 -1.49
C PRO A 122 -0.32 12.10 -0.14
N GLU A 123 -0.65 13.36 0.13
CA GLU A 123 -0.31 14.06 1.37
C GLU A 123 -0.90 13.35 2.60
N ILE A 124 -2.13 12.81 2.48
CA ILE A 124 -2.78 12.05 3.55
C ILE A 124 -1.97 10.79 3.85
N ILE A 125 -1.53 10.08 2.81
CA ILE A 125 -0.73 8.86 2.97
C ILE A 125 0.61 9.18 3.62
N ILE A 126 1.29 10.25 3.19
CA ILE A 126 2.55 10.70 3.76
C ILE A 126 2.41 11.00 5.25
N GLN A 127 1.37 11.71 5.67
CA GLN A 127 1.10 11.98 7.09
C GLN A 127 0.89 10.69 7.90
N LYS A 128 0.21 9.68 7.33
CA LYS A 128 0.04 8.38 7.99
C LYS A 128 1.35 7.61 8.10
N CYS A 129 2.20 7.67 7.08
CA CYS A 129 3.55 7.09 7.14
C CYS A 129 4.38 7.74 8.24
N GLU A 130 4.39 9.07 8.31
CA GLU A 130 5.12 9.82 9.34
C GLU A 130 4.66 9.43 10.74
N LYS A 131 3.35 9.26 10.95
CA LYS A 131 2.82 8.79 12.23
C LYS A 131 3.38 7.41 12.59
N ILE A 132 3.32 6.43 11.68
CA ILE A 132 3.83 5.07 11.95
C ILE A 132 5.34 5.09 12.25
N ILE A 133 6.12 5.88 11.51
CA ILE A 133 7.57 5.99 11.71
C ILE A 133 7.87 6.61 13.08
N ASN A 134 7.20 7.70 13.44
CA ASN A 134 7.41 8.39 14.71
C ASN A 134 6.99 7.51 15.91
N ASP A 135 5.89 6.75 15.78
CA ASP A 135 5.45 5.81 16.83
C ASP A 135 6.46 4.67 17.08
N LYS A 136 7.34 4.37 16.10
CA LYS A 136 8.41 3.36 16.24
C LYS A 136 9.68 3.91 16.88
N LEU A 137 9.91 5.22 16.77
CA LEU A 137 11.12 5.89 17.25
C LEU A 137 11.00 6.30 18.73
N ASN A 138 9.79 6.30 19.27
CA ASN A 138 9.46 6.58 20.68
C ASN A 138 9.22 5.27 21.46
#